data_2cfcee501b0187e21c78f2d96224dd89
#
_entry.id   2cfcee501b0187e21c78f2d96224dd89
#
_cell.length_a   1.000
_cell.length_b   1.000
_cell.length_c   1.000
_cell.angle_alpha   90.00
_cell.angle_beta   90.00
_cell.angle_gamma   90.00
#
_symmetry.space_group_name_H-M   'P 1'
#
loop_
_entity.id
_entity.type
_entity.pdbx_description
1 polymer ?
#
loop_
_entity_poly.entity_id
_entity_poly.type
_entity_poly.pdbx_seq_one_letter_code
_entity_poly.pdbx_strand_id
1 'polypeptide(L)'
;AQGRPWIFRDIVAAYHGGTIPPGPSLAEVVSVIERHAAWCVVDQGDEGRALREMRKHIGWYLRGFAVGGPQRHALSMVSTLQELHERLADLDLDQAFPPAARGPRGRAGGEKTPHLPDGWLDHPYLTQSERDRLHLAEIGY
;
A
#
# COMPACT_ATOMS: atom_id res chain seq x y z
N ALA A 1 4.47 2.55 1.00
CA ALA A 1 3.16 3.15 1.38
C ALA A 1 1.95 2.24 1.16
N GLN A 2 2.13 1.02 0.62
CA GLN A 2 1.03 0.07 0.38
C GLN A 2 0.19 -0.14 1.66
N GLY A 3 -1.11 0.16 1.60
CA GLY A 3 -2.03 0.08 2.74
C GLY A 3 -1.69 1.01 3.92
N ARG A 4 -0.80 1.98 3.73
CA ARG A 4 -0.42 2.98 4.75
C ARG A 4 -0.11 4.35 4.12
N PRO A 5 -1.04 4.99 3.42
CA PRO A 5 -0.76 6.29 2.80
C PRO A 5 -0.43 7.39 3.80
N TRP A 6 -0.91 7.29 5.04
CA TRP A 6 -0.58 8.22 6.13
C TRP A 6 0.90 8.23 6.55
N ILE A 7 1.70 7.27 6.09
CA ILE A 7 3.15 7.26 6.37
C ILE A 7 3.85 8.53 5.86
N PHE A 8 3.33 9.15 4.79
CA PHE A 8 3.88 10.41 4.29
C PHE A 8 3.68 11.55 5.28
N ARG A 9 2.51 11.64 5.94
CA ARG A 9 2.26 12.56 7.04
C ARG A 9 3.25 12.33 8.19
N ASP A 10 3.47 11.07 8.53
CA ASP A 10 4.36 10.68 9.63
C ASP A 10 5.83 11.06 9.32
N ILE A 11 6.27 10.85 8.08
CA ILE A 11 7.60 11.26 7.60
C ILE A 11 7.75 12.77 7.65
N VAL A 12 6.76 13.53 7.19
CA VAL A 12 6.78 15.00 7.23
C VAL A 12 6.87 15.50 8.67
N ALA A 13 6.08 14.95 9.58
CA ALA A 13 6.13 15.29 11.00
C ALA A 13 7.52 15.02 11.59
N ALA A 14 8.09 13.85 11.33
CA ALA A 14 9.43 13.49 11.80
C ALA A 14 10.52 14.39 11.20
N TYR A 15 10.44 14.70 9.91
CA TYR A 15 11.41 15.56 9.22
C TYR A 15 11.46 16.98 9.81
N HIS A 16 10.33 17.53 10.22
CA HIS A 16 10.26 18.84 10.87
C HIS A 16 10.47 18.79 12.39
N GLY A 17 10.91 17.66 12.95
CA GLY A 17 11.13 17.51 14.40
C GLY A 17 9.85 17.54 15.24
N GLY A 18 8.70 17.35 14.60
CA GLY A 18 7.39 17.29 15.26
C GLY A 18 7.06 15.90 15.82
N THR A 19 6.01 15.85 16.64
CA THR A 19 5.49 14.59 17.15
C THR A 19 4.75 13.83 16.03
N ILE A 20 5.10 12.55 15.82
CA ILE A 20 4.37 11.69 14.90
C ILE A 20 2.96 11.47 15.44
N PRO A 21 1.89 11.82 14.66
CA PRO A 21 0.52 11.64 15.10
C PRO A 21 0.18 10.16 15.36
N PRO A 22 -0.82 9.87 16.19
CA PRO A 22 -1.36 8.52 16.31
C PRO A 22 -1.73 7.94 14.93
N GLY A 23 -1.61 6.63 14.78
CA GLY A 23 -2.11 5.93 13.59
C GLY A 23 -3.64 6.09 13.47
N PRO A 24 -4.20 6.00 12.25
CA PRO A 24 -5.62 6.19 12.02
C PRO A 24 -6.46 5.06 12.65
N SER A 25 -7.63 5.40 13.18
CA SER A 25 -8.66 4.43 13.58
C SER A 25 -9.14 3.60 12.38
N LEU A 26 -9.86 2.49 12.64
CA LEU A 26 -10.45 1.71 11.55
C LEU A 26 -11.45 2.53 10.74
N ALA A 27 -12.24 3.39 11.37
CA ALA A 27 -13.16 4.30 10.68
C ALA A 27 -12.44 5.21 9.68
N GLU A 28 -11.30 5.80 10.08
CA GLU A 28 -10.48 6.61 9.18
C GLU A 28 -9.86 5.78 8.05
N VAL A 29 -9.43 4.56 8.33
CA VAL A 29 -8.91 3.63 7.31
C VAL A 29 -10.00 3.26 6.31
N VAL A 30 -11.23 2.99 6.77
CA VAL A 30 -12.38 2.72 5.91
C VAL A 30 -12.64 3.89 4.97
N SER A 31 -12.66 5.11 5.47
CA SER A 31 -12.82 6.31 4.63
C SER A 31 -11.73 6.45 3.57
N VAL A 32 -10.49 6.03 3.88
CA VAL A 32 -9.39 6.00 2.90
C VAL A 32 -9.62 4.91 1.85
N ILE A 33 -10.09 3.72 2.24
CA ILE A 33 -10.40 2.62 1.31
C ILE A 33 -11.48 3.04 0.31
N GLU A 34 -12.58 3.63 0.78
CA GLU A 34 -13.70 4.08 -0.06
C GLU A 34 -13.25 5.14 -1.06
N ARG A 35 -12.50 6.14 -0.59
CA ARG A 35 -11.95 7.19 -1.47
C ARG A 35 -11.00 6.63 -2.52
N HIS A 36 -10.11 5.71 -2.14
CA HIS A 36 -9.20 5.06 -3.08
C HIS A 36 -9.97 4.25 -4.12
N ALA A 37 -10.98 3.49 -3.70
CA ALA A 37 -11.82 2.73 -4.63
C ALA A 37 -12.57 3.64 -5.61
N ALA A 38 -13.16 4.74 -5.14
CA ALA A 38 -13.82 5.72 -5.98
C ALA A 38 -12.88 6.32 -7.03
N TRP A 39 -11.66 6.69 -6.64
CA TRP A 39 -10.65 7.19 -7.58
C TRP A 39 -10.22 6.14 -8.60
N CYS A 40 -10.05 4.88 -8.20
CA CYS A 40 -9.75 3.81 -9.13
C CYS A 40 -10.86 3.62 -10.17
N VAL A 41 -12.14 3.76 -9.78
CA VAL A 41 -13.27 3.66 -10.71
C VAL A 41 -13.24 4.82 -11.71
N VAL A 42 -12.99 6.04 -11.24
CA VAL A 42 -12.87 7.21 -12.13
C VAL A 42 -11.71 7.07 -13.11
N ASP A 43 -10.55 6.62 -12.62
CA ASP A 43 -9.33 6.45 -13.44
C ASP A 43 -9.48 5.35 -14.50
N GLN A 44 -10.09 4.22 -14.14
CA GLN A 44 -10.21 3.07 -15.05
C GLN A 44 -11.46 3.10 -15.93
N GLY A 45 -12.48 3.88 -15.58
CA GLY A 45 -13.76 3.93 -16.28
C GLY A 45 -14.58 2.62 -16.24
N ASP A 46 -14.17 1.62 -15.43
CA ASP A 46 -14.82 0.32 -15.26
C ASP A 46 -14.80 -0.06 -13.77
N GLU A 47 -15.98 -0.04 -13.13
CA GLU A 47 -16.14 -0.31 -11.71
C GLU A 47 -15.69 -1.72 -11.34
N GLY A 48 -16.13 -2.72 -12.10
CA GLY A 48 -15.82 -4.11 -11.82
C GLY A 48 -14.33 -4.41 -11.92
N ARG A 49 -13.61 -3.78 -12.86
CA ARG A 49 -12.16 -3.90 -12.99
C ARG A 49 -11.46 -3.20 -11.81
N ALA A 50 -11.85 -1.97 -11.51
CA ALA A 50 -11.28 -1.19 -10.41
C ALA A 50 -11.42 -1.92 -9.07
N LEU A 51 -12.61 -2.45 -8.77
CA LEU A 51 -12.84 -3.18 -7.52
C LEU A 51 -12.05 -4.50 -7.45
N ARG A 52 -11.88 -5.22 -8.56
CA ARG A 52 -10.99 -6.40 -8.59
C ARG A 52 -9.54 -6.05 -8.23
N GLU A 53 -9.03 -4.93 -8.70
CA GLU A 53 -7.70 -4.46 -8.31
C GLU A 53 -7.64 -4.00 -6.86
N MET A 54 -8.70 -3.35 -6.37
CA MET A 54 -8.78 -2.89 -4.99
C MET A 54 -8.74 -4.01 -3.95
N ARG A 55 -9.16 -5.24 -4.28
CA ARG A 55 -9.21 -6.38 -3.34
C ARG A 55 -7.88 -6.61 -2.60
N LYS A 56 -6.76 -6.54 -3.30
CA LYS A 56 -5.42 -6.67 -2.69
C LYS A 56 -5.10 -5.49 -1.75
N HIS A 57 -5.50 -4.28 -2.14
CA HIS A 57 -5.28 -3.07 -1.36
C HIS A 57 -6.10 -3.06 -0.07
N ILE A 58 -7.36 -3.52 -0.13
CA ILE A 58 -8.23 -3.68 1.05
C ILE A 58 -7.54 -4.57 2.09
N GLY A 59 -6.99 -5.71 1.67
CA GLY A 59 -6.24 -6.59 2.57
C GLY A 59 -5.02 -5.92 3.22
N TRP A 60 -4.33 -5.05 2.50
CA TRP A 60 -3.21 -4.29 3.04
C TRP A 60 -3.63 -3.19 4.01
N TYR A 61 -4.74 -2.49 3.73
CA TYR A 61 -5.30 -1.47 4.62
C TYR A 61 -5.74 -2.06 5.96
N LEU A 62 -6.44 -3.18 5.91
CA LEU A 62 -7.02 -3.84 7.08
C LEU A 62 -6.03 -4.68 7.89
N ARG A 63 -4.74 -4.73 7.47
CA ARG A 63 -3.74 -5.52 8.19
C ARG A 63 -3.57 -5.04 9.63
N GLY A 64 -3.66 -5.98 10.57
CA GLY A 64 -3.51 -5.75 12.00
C GLY A 64 -4.81 -5.42 12.71
N PHE A 65 -5.84 -4.93 12.02
CA PHE A 65 -7.16 -4.72 12.60
C PHE A 65 -7.90 -6.05 12.83
N ALA A 66 -8.74 -6.07 13.86
CA ALA A 66 -9.56 -7.23 14.22
C ALA A 66 -10.77 -7.35 13.27
N VAL A 67 -10.48 -7.75 12.03
CA VAL A 67 -11.49 -8.06 11.01
C VAL A 67 -11.56 -9.57 10.86
N GLY A 68 -12.69 -10.16 11.15
CA GLY A 68 -12.92 -11.60 11.10
C GLY A 68 -12.66 -12.23 9.73
N GLY A 69 -12.40 -13.54 9.71
CA GLY A 69 -12.17 -14.29 8.46
C GLY A 69 -13.32 -14.18 7.45
N PRO A 70 -14.59 -14.34 7.86
CA PRO A 70 -15.74 -14.17 6.97
C PRO A 70 -15.80 -12.78 6.34
N GLN A 71 -15.59 -11.70 7.11
CA GLN A 71 -15.59 -10.33 6.61
C GLN A 71 -14.42 -10.08 5.65
N ARG A 72 -13.21 -10.58 5.96
CA ARG A 72 -12.07 -10.50 5.03
C ARG A 72 -12.35 -11.22 3.73
N HIS A 73 -12.99 -12.40 3.79
CA HIS A 73 -13.37 -13.13 2.59
C HIS A 73 -14.39 -12.33 1.77
N ALA A 74 -15.46 -11.83 2.38
CA ALA A 74 -16.45 -11.01 1.70
C ALA A 74 -15.83 -9.80 1.00
N LEU A 75 -14.96 -9.05 1.71
CA LEU A 75 -14.24 -7.91 1.15
C LEU A 75 -13.27 -8.29 0.01
N SER A 76 -12.76 -9.52 0.00
CA SER A 76 -11.92 -10.01 -1.10
C SER A 76 -12.70 -10.36 -2.37
N MET A 77 -14.02 -10.34 -2.32
CA MET A 77 -14.91 -10.70 -3.43
C MET A 77 -15.70 -9.52 -4.00
N VAL A 78 -15.66 -8.35 -3.35
CA VAL A 78 -16.42 -7.16 -3.77
C VAL A 78 -16.18 -6.80 -5.25
N SER A 79 -17.23 -6.36 -5.92
CA SER A 79 -17.24 -6.03 -7.35
C SER A 79 -17.85 -4.67 -7.68
N THR A 80 -18.52 -4.03 -6.72
CA THR A 80 -19.10 -2.69 -6.84
C THR A 80 -18.76 -1.82 -5.64
N LEU A 81 -18.80 -0.48 -5.81
CA LEU A 81 -18.62 0.48 -4.70
C LEU A 81 -19.71 0.31 -3.63
N GLN A 82 -20.92 0.03 -4.05
CA GLN A 82 -22.03 -0.19 -3.14
C GLN A 82 -21.78 -1.42 -2.24
N GLU A 83 -21.39 -2.53 -2.83
CA GLU A 83 -21.05 -3.74 -2.08
C GLU A 83 -19.86 -3.51 -1.14
N LEU A 84 -18.82 -2.79 -1.61
CA LEU A 84 -17.70 -2.41 -0.77
C LEU A 84 -18.14 -1.60 0.45
N HIS A 85 -18.97 -0.58 0.25
CA HIS A 85 -19.50 0.27 1.31
C HIS A 85 -20.28 -0.55 2.34
N GLU A 86 -21.21 -1.41 1.91
CA GLU A 86 -22.01 -2.28 2.79
C GLU A 86 -21.11 -3.20 3.62
N ARG A 87 -20.13 -3.87 2.98
CA ARG A 87 -19.20 -4.77 3.71
C ARG A 87 -18.28 -4.05 4.68
N LEU A 88 -17.89 -2.80 4.38
CA LEU A 88 -17.09 -1.99 5.30
C LEU A 88 -17.92 -1.47 6.48
N ALA A 89 -19.20 -1.15 6.25
CA ALA A 89 -20.12 -0.71 7.30
C ALA A 89 -20.44 -1.83 8.31
N ASP A 90 -20.34 -3.11 7.92
CA ASP A 90 -20.53 -4.27 8.79
C ASP A 90 -19.36 -4.49 9.78
N LEU A 91 -18.27 -3.72 9.67
CA LEU A 91 -17.12 -3.85 10.56
C LEU A 91 -17.34 -3.09 11.87
N ASP A 92 -16.77 -3.61 12.96
CA ASP A 92 -16.63 -2.84 14.18
C ASP A 92 -15.60 -1.72 13.97
N LEU A 93 -16.09 -0.52 13.68
CA LEU A 93 -15.27 0.64 13.32
C LEU A 93 -14.62 1.32 14.54
N ASP A 94 -15.05 0.99 15.76
CA ASP A 94 -14.50 1.55 17.00
C ASP A 94 -13.18 0.86 17.41
N GLN A 95 -12.24 0.81 16.49
CA GLN A 95 -10.91 0.24 16.72
C GLN A 95 -9.84 1.30 16.53
N ALA A 96 -9.08 1.55 17.59
CA ALA A 96 -7.86 2.35 17.50
C ALA A 96 -6.80 1.61 16.67
N PHE A 97 -5.79 2.35 16.19
CA PHE A 97 -4.70 1.79 15.39
C PHE A 97 -3.92 0.72 16.15
N PRO A 98 -3.97 -0.55 15.75
CA PRO A 98 -3.31 -1.62 16.50
C PRO A 98 -1.79 -1.65 16.21
N PRO A 99 -0.94 -2.03 17.18
CA PRO A 99 0.51 -2.15 16.96
C PRO A 99 0.86 -3.07 15.79
N ALA A 100 0.11 -4.17 15.59
CA ALA A 100 0.29 -5.10 14.48
C ALA A 100 0.09 -4.45 13.10
N ALA A 101 -0.65 -3.35 13.00
CA ALA A 101 -0.81 -2.59 11.77
C ALA A 101 0.45 -1.80 11.36
N ARG A 102 1.47 -1.72 12.21
CA ARG A 102 2.77 -1.10 11.88
C ARG A 102 3.66 -2.03 11.06
N GLY A 103 3.40 -3.33 11.09
CA GLY A 103 4.19 -4.33 10.40
C GLY A 103 4.24 -4.15 8.86
N PRO A 104 5.18 -4.83 8.18
CA PRO A 104 5.33 -4.74 6.74
C PRO A 104 4.10 -5.26 6.02
N ARG A 105 3.81 -4.74 4.82
CA ARG A 105 2.77 -5.21 3.88
C ARG A 105 3.43 -6.03 2.78
N GLY A 106 2.65 -6.84 2.10
CA GLY A 106 3.13 -7.72 1.04
C GLY A 106 3.44 -9.13 1.53
N ARG A 107 4.22 -9.88 0.78
CA ARG A 107 4.55 -11.27 1.11
C ARG A 107 5.36 -11.32 2.40
N ALA A 108 4.96 -12.20 3.31
CA ALA A 108 5.79 -12.64 4.42
C ALA A 108 6.92 -13.51 3.84
N GLY A 109 7.97 -12.88 3.37
CA GLY A 109 9.21 -13.51 2.94
C GLY A 109 10.35 -12.82 3.68
N GLY A 110 11.46 -13.52 3.90
CA GLY A 110 12.66 -12.95 4.50
C GLY A 110 13.11 -11.66 3.80
N GLU A 111 13.97 -10.93 4.44
CA GLU A 111 14.60 -9.76 3.83
C GLU A 111 15.12 -10.14 2.45
N LYS A 112 14.69 -9.39 1.43
CA LYS A 112 15.27 -9.57 0.10
C LYS A 112 16.69 -9.05 0.17
N THR A 113 17.64 -9.91 -0.10
CA THR A 113 19.01 -9.49 -0.36
C THR A 113 18.97 -8.53 -1.56
N PRO A 114 19.49 -7.31 -1.44
CA PRO A 114 19.58 -6.42 -2.59
C PRO A 114 20.38 -7.12 -3.70
N HIS A 115 19.85 -7.12 -4.92
CA HIS A 115 20.55 -7.67 -6.10
C HIS A 115 21.45 -6.63 -6.78
N LEU A 116 21.74 -5.54 -6.07
CA LEU A 116 22.67 -4.55 -6.56
C LEU A 116 24.10 -5.06 -6.35
N PRO A 117 24.99 -4.86 -7.32
CA PRO A 117 26.41 -5.15 -7.16
C PRO A 117 26.99 -4.39 -5.96
N ASP A 118 28.03 -4.96 -5.35
CA ASP A 118 28.75 -4.29 -4.26
C ASP A 118 29.23 -2.91 -4.72
N GLY A 119 29.01 -1.90 -3.88
CA GLY A 119 29.38 -0.52 -4.15
C GLY A 119 28.45 0.23 -5.12
N TRP A 120 27.34 -0.37 -5.60
CA TRP A 120 26.41 0.30 -6.53
C TRP A 120 25.84 1.61 -5.99
N LEU A 121 25.65 1.71 -4.68
CA LEU A 121 25.11 2.91 -4.00
C LEU A 121 26.18 3.86 -3.49
N ASP A 122 27.47 3.52 -3.64
CA ASP A 122 28.58 4.33 -3.11
C ASP A 122 28.82 5.59 -3.94
N HIS A 123 28.34 5.60 -5.18
CA HIS A 123 28.48 6.72 -6.10
C HIS A 123 27.14 7.12 -6.70
N PRO A 124 26.79 8.43 -6.69
CA PRO A 124 25.54 8.92 -7.30
C PRO A 124 25.60 8.96 -8.85
N TYR A 125 26.75 8.68 -9.43
CA TYR A 125 26.98 8.73 -10.87
C TYR A 125 27.52 7.41 -11.39
N LEU A 126 27.04 7.01 -12.59
CA LEU A 126 27.58 5.85 -13.29
C LEU A 126 29.06 6.05 -13.61
N THR A 127 29.87 5.04 -13.37
CA THR A 127 31.26 4.98 -13.86
C THR A 127 31.27 4.91 -15.39
N GLN A 128 32.38 5.21 -16.02
CA GLN A 128 32.49 5.12 -17.49
C GLN A 128 32.21 3.70 -17.98
N SER A 129 32.73 2.68 -17.31
CA SER A 129 32.49 1.28 -17.68
C SER A 129 31.02 0.84 -17.56
N GLU A 130 30.23 1.44 -16.67
CA GLU A 130 28.81 1.20 -16.54
C GLU A 130 28.02 1.89 -17.65
N ARG A 131 28.41 3.11 -18.01
CA ARG A 131 27.84 3.82 -19.18
C ARG A 131 28.09 3.07 -20.47
N ASP A 132 29.28 2.57 -20.67
CA ASP A 132 29.67 1.80 -21.85
C ASP A 132 28.84 0.50 -21.96
N ARG A 133 28.61 -0.18 -20.83
CA ARG A 133 27.71 -1.36 -20.79
C ARG A 133 26.25 -1.04 -21.13
N LEU A 134 25.74 0.10 -20.68
CA LEU A 134 24.38 0.55 -20.99
C LEU A 134 24.27 0.92 -22.47
N HIS A 135 25.23 1.63 -23.03
CA HIS A 135 25.28 1.94 -24.47
C HIS A 135 25.34 0.70 -25.35
N LEU A 136 26.09 -0.33 -24.96
CA LEU A 136 26.13 -1.60 -25.69
C LEU A 136 24.79 -2.37 -25.61
N ALA A 137 24.03 -2.22 -24.53
CA ALA A 137 22.71 -2.82 -24.37
C ALA A 137 21.63 -2.12 -25.25
N GLU A 138 21.80 -0.81 -25.57
CA GLU A 138 20.91 -0.07 -26.45
C GLU A 138 21.14 -0.34 -27.95
N ILE A 139 22.34 -0.79 -28.32
CA ILE A 139 22.71 -1.07 -29.72
C ILE A 139 22.41 -2.53 -30.12
N GLY A 140 22.00 -3.37 -29.18
CA GLY A 140 21.79 -4.81 -29.37
C GLY A 140 20.35 -5.24 -29.73
N TYR A 141 19.49 -4.34 -30.28
CA TYR A 141 18.16 -4.65 -30.82
C TYR A 141 17.99 -4.16 -32.25
#